data_8ec1b720a00fb32f2e216d9e3f8131ea
#
_entry.id   8ec1b720a00fb32f2e216d9e3f8131ea
#
_cell.length_a   1.000
_cell.length_b   1.000
_cell.length_c   1.000
_cell.angle_alpha   90.00
_cell.angle_beta   90.00
_cell.angle_gamma   90.00
#
_symmetry.space_group_name_H-M   'P 1'
#
loop_
_entity.id
_entity.type
_entity.pdbx_description
1 polymer ?
#
loop_
_entity_poly.entity_id
_entity_poly.type
_entity_poly.pdbx_seq_one_letter_code
_entity_poly.pdbx_strand_id
1 'polypeptide(L)'
;MAKRRGQPVHGWVNLDKPRGISSAKAVAIVRRVFDAAKAGHGGTLDPLASGVLPIALGEATKTVSYTMGRSKSYEFSLAWGSETSTDDTEGEVTRQSDRRPSDDDLSLIHI
;
A
#
# COMPACT_ATOMS: atom_id res chain seq x y z
N MET A 1 -23.21 -23.67 14.72
CA MET A 1 -21.78 -23.41 14.96
C MET A 1 -21.12 -22.92 13.67
N ALA A 2 -20.49 -21.78 13.74
CA ALA A 2 -19.80 -21.25 12.58
C ALA A 2 -18.58 -22.12 12.25
N LYS A 3 -18.47 -22.55 10.99
CA LYS A 3 -17.28 -23.25 10.53
C LYS A 3 -16.11 -22.28 10.47
N ARG A 4 -15.02 -22.67 11.08
CA ARG A 4 -13.75 -21.95 10.91
C ARG A 4 -13.30 -22.08 9.47
N ARG A 5 -13.08 -20.93 8.79
CA ARG A 5 -12.63 -20.90 7.41
C ARG A 5 -11.11 -20.80 7.38
N GLY A 6 -10.49 -21.59 6.51
CA GLY A 6 -9.05 -21.59 6.31
C GLY A 6 -8.30 -22.45 7.30
N GLN A 7 -7.01 -22.57 7.05
CA GLN A 7 -6.08 -23.42 7.80
C GLN A 7 -5.23 -22.57 8.77
N PRO A 8 -4.67 -23.18 9.83
CA PRO A 8 -3.79 -22.48 10.76
C PRO A 8 -2.40 -22.25 10.16
N VAL A 9 -2.34 -21.46 9.11
CA VAL A 9 -1.09 -21.08 8.45
C VAL A 9 -0.52 -19.86 9.14
N HIS A 10 0.74 -19.91 9.55
CA HIS A 10 1.42 -18.83 10.27
C HIS A 10 2.69 -18.42 9.56
N GLY A 11 2.95 -17.13 9.52
CA GLY A 11 4.17 -16.60 8.93
C GLY A 11 3.93 -15.32 8.15
N TRP A 12 4.96 -14.92 7.40
CA TRP A 12 4.93 -13.70 6.61
C TRP A 12 5.09 -14.00 5.13
N VAL A 13 4.35 -13.25 4.31
CA VAL A 13 4.52 -13.21 2.87
C VAL A 13 5.01 -11.82 2.50
N ASN A 14 6.14 -11.77 1.82
CA ASN A 14 6.68 -10.53 1.28
C ASN A 14 6.16 -10.38 -0.16
N LEU A 15 5.03 -9.70 -0.30
CA LEU A 15 4.37 -9.55 -1.59
C LEU A 15 4.89 -8.32 -2.31
N ASP A 16 5.22 -8.48 -3.59
CA ASP A 16 5.38 -7.36 -4.51
C ASP A 16 3.99 -7.03 -5.08
N LYS A 17 3.32 -6.08 -4.42
CA LYS A 17 1.95 -5.72 -4.79
C LYS A 17 1.93 -5.06 -6.18
N PRO A 18 1.12 -5.56 -7.12
CA PRO A 18 0.96 -4.88 -8.40
C PRO A 18 0.18 -3.58 -8.25
N ARG A 19 0.37 -2.70 -9.20
CA ARG A 19 -0.46 -1.51 -9.34
C ARG A 19 -1.89 -1.91 -9.71
N GLY A 20 -2.87 -1.18 -9.19
CA GLY A 20 -4.27 -1.33 -9.58
C GLY A 20 -5.14 -2.10 -8.61
N ILE A 21 -4.56 -2.70 -7.57
CA ILE A 21 -5.33 -3.33 -6.50
C ILE A 21 -5.03 -2.69 -5.15
N SER A 22 -6.03 -2.66 -4.28
CA SER A 22 -5.86 -2.16 -2.92
C SER A 22 -5.03 -3.13 -2.07
N SER A 23 -4.43 -2.62 -1.00
CA SER A 23 -3.73 -3.47 -0.03
C SER A 23 -4.67 -4.51 0.59
N ALA A 24 -5.92 -4.12 0.90
CA ALA A 24 -6.91 -5.05 1.42
C ALA A 24 -7.24 -6.18 0.45
N LYS A 25 -7.37 -5.86 -0.84
CA LYS A 25 -7.61 -6.89 -1.87
C LYS A 25 -6.41 -7.81 -2.03
N ALA A 26 -5.20 -7.28 -1.98
CA ALA A 26 -3.98 -8.08 -2.01
C ALA A 26 -3.92 -9.07 -0.84
N VAL A 27 -4.26 -8.62 0.36
CA VAL A 27 -4.36 -9.49 1.55
C VAL A 27 -5.39 -10.60 1.33
N ALA A 28 -6.56 -10.26 0.80
CA ALA A 28 -7.62 -11.25 0.54
C ALA A 28 -7.19 -12.33 -0.46
N ILE A 29 -6.46 -11.94 -1.50
CA ILE A 29 -5.93 -12.87 -2.50
C ILE A 29 -4.89 -13.80 -1.87
N VAL A 30 -3.93 -13.25 -1.14
CA VAL A 30 -2.89 -14.04 -0.48
C VAL A 30 -3.50 -15.01 0.54
N ARG A 31 -4.45 -14.53 1.34
CA ARG A 31 -5.17 -15.38 2.29
C ARG A 31 -5.82 -16.57 1.59
N ARG A 32 -6.42 -16.34 0.44
CA ARG A 32 -7.08 -17.41 -0.34
C ARG A 32 -6.05 -18.39 -0.91
N VAL A 33 -4.95 -17.88 -1.45
CA VAL A 33 -3.89 -18.73 -2.04
C VAL A 33 -3.32 -19.70 -1.00
N PHE A 34 -3.11 -19.23 0.22
CA PHE A 34 -2.58 -20.05 1.31
C PHE A 34 -3.67 -20.79 2.09
N ASP A 35 -4.94 -20.55 1.76
CA ASP A 35 -6.07 -21.05 2.56
C ASP A 35 -5.90 -20.75 4.05
N ALA A 36 -5.44 -19.54 4.35
CA ALA A 36 -5.17 -19.13 5.72
C ALA A 36 -6.44 -18.69 6.44
N ALA A 37 -6.57 -19.05 7.72
CA ALA A 37 -7.69 -18.65 8.55
C ALA A 37 -7.68 -17.15 8.86
N LYS A 38 -6.49 -16.54 8.92
CA LYS A 38 -6.30 -15.14 9.31
C LYS A 38 -5.15 -14.51 8.52
N ALA A 39 -5.35 -13.27 8.08
CA ALA A 39 -4.33 -12.50 7.38
C ALA A 39 -4.47 -11.00 7.66
N GLY A 40 -3.36 -10.27 7.57
CA GLY A 40 -3.32 -8.83 7.69
C GLY A 40 -2.05 -8.28 7.04
N HIS A 41 -1.96 -6.96 6.84
CA HIS A 41 -0.77 -6.37 6.25
C HIS A 41 -0.04 -5.42 7.20
N GLY A 42 1.26 -5.28 7.01
CA GLY A 42 2.14 -4.47 7.82
C GLY A 42 2.40 -3.06 7.30
N GLY A 43 1.57 -2.55 6.44
CA GLY A 43 1.66 -1.21 5.89
C GLY A 43 0.72 -1.08 4.72
N THR A 44 0.19 0.11 4.51
CA THR A 44 -0.75 0.34 3.42
C THR A 44 -0.03 0.92 2.22
N LEU A 45 -0.31 0.39 1.03
CA LEU A 45 0.04 0.98 -0.24
C LEU A 45 -1.22 1.38 -0.97
N ASP A 46 -1.20 2.57 -1.57
CA ASP A 46 -2.32 3.03 -2.39
C ASP A 46 -2.57 2.08 -3.57
N PRO A 47 -3.81 2.00 -4.09
CA PRO A 47 -4.09 1.15 -5.24
C PRO A 47 -3.20 1.41 -6.46
N LEU A 48 -2.82 2.67 -6.68
CA LEU A 48 -1.93 3.05 -7.79
C LEU A 48 -0.45 2.79 -7.51
N ALA A 49 -0.09 2.44 -6.28
CA ALA A 49 1.28 2.12 -5.93
C ALA A 49 1.56 0.63 -6.11
N SER A 50 2.79 0.32 -6.50
CA SER A 50 3.33 -1.04 -6.48
C SER A 50 4.48 -1.11 -5.48
N GLY A 51 4.85 -2.30 -5.08
CA GLY A 51 6.01 -2.52 -4.23
C GLY A 51 5.74 -3.46 -3.07
N VAL A 52 6.66 -3.46 -2.14
CA VAL A 52 6.67 -4.42 -1.03
C VAL A 52 5.50 -4.18 -0.08
N LEU A 53 4.67 -5.21 0.08
CA LEU A 53 3.59 -5.24 1.05
C LEU A 53 3.77 -6.50 1.91
N PRO A 54 4.25 -6.36 3.15
CA PRO A 54 4.38 -7.52 4.03
C PRO A 54 2.99 -7.96 4.51
N ILE A 55 2.68 -9.23 4.34
CA ILE A 55 1.40 -9.83 4.73
C ILE A 55 1.66 -10.88 5.80
N ALA A 56 1.04 -10.69 6.95
CA ALA A 56 1.09 -11.62 8.06
C ALA A 56 -0.05 -12.62 7.96
N LEU A 57 0.25 -13.89 8.20
CA LEU A 57 -0.72 -14.98 8.24
C LEU A 57 -0.78 -15.57 9.65
N GLY A 58 -1.97 -15.88 10.09
CA GLY A 58 -2.20 -16.57 11.37
C GLY A 58 -1.67 -15.78 12.57
N GLU A 59 -0.87 -16.41 13.40
CA GLU A 59 -0.31 -15.78 14.61
C GLU A 59 0.61 -14.59 14.31
N ALA A 60 1.21 -14.53 13.11
CA ALA A 60 2.03 -13.40 12.71
C ALA A 60 1.25 -12.08 12.67
N THR A 61 -0.08 -12.12 12.52
CA THR A 61 -0.92 -10.91 12.55
C THR A 61 -0.79 -10.15 13.86
N LYS A 62 -0.45 -10.82 14.95
CA LYS A 62 -0.24 -10.19 16.26
C LYS A 62 1.03 -9.33 16.31
N THR A 63 1.93 -9.50 15.36
CA THR A 63 3.21 -8.79 15.30
C THR A 63 3.24 -7.67 14.25
N VAL A 64 2.13 -7.41 13.58
CA VAL A 64 2.05 -6.38 12.53
C VAL A 64 2.47 -5.00 13.04
N SER A 65 2.12 -4.65 14.28
CA SER A 65 2.48 -3.37 14.86
C SER A 65 3.99 -3.11 14.91
N TYR A 66 4.80 -4.15 14.99
CA TYR A 66 6.26 -4.03 14.98
C TYR A 66 6.83 -3.61 13.62
N THR A 67 6.08 -3.81 12.53
CA THR A 67 6.50 -3.41 11.20
C THR A 67 6.09 -1.99 10.83
N MET A 68 5.10 -1.42 11.50
CA MET A 68 4.52 -0.12 11.16
C MET A 68 5.43 1.06 11.52
N GLY A 69 6.30 0.91 12.51
CA GLY A 69 7.25 1.95 12.93
C GLY A 69 8.56 1.97 12.15
N ARG A 70 8.74 1.09 11.17
CA ARG A 70 9.99 1.02 10.41
C ARG A 70 10.06 2.05 9.29
N SER A 71 11.28 2.42 8.92
CA SER A 71 11.50 3.31 7.79
C SER A 71 11.04 2.67 6.50
N LYS A 72 10.48 3.49 5.63
CA LYS A 72 10.02 3.10 4.29
C LYS A 72 10.58 4.04 3.26
N SER A 73 10.86 3.53 2.07
CA SER A 73 11.30 4.34 0.95
C SER A 73 10.26 4.24 -0.17
N TYR A 74 9.96 5.38 -0.75
CA TYR A 74 9.02 5.49 -1.86
C TYR A 74 9.69 6.17 -3.03
N GLU A 75 9.41 5.66 -4.22
CA GLU A 75 9.77 6.30 -5.47
C GLU A 75 8.50 6.74 -6.17
N PHE A 76 8.45 7.96 -6.61
CA PHE A 76 7.29 8.49 -7.30
C PHE A 76 7.68 9.51 -8.36
N SER A 77 6.79 9.69 -9.32
CA SER A 77 6.93 10.73 -10.34
C SER A 77 5.88 11.80 -10.10
N LEU A 78 6.30 13.04 -10.17
CA LEU A 78 5.43 14.19 -9.97
C LEU A 78 5.37 15.00 -11.26
N ALA A 79 4.16 15.14 -11.81
CA ALA A 79 3.92 15.98 -12.97
C ALA A 79 3.62 17.42 -12.54
N TRP A 80 4.39 18.37 -13.06
CA TRP A 80 4.19 19.77 -12.76
C TRP A 80 3.07 20.39 -13.59
N GLY A 81 2.48 21.44 -13.06
CA GLY A 81 1.57 22.31 -13.80
C GLY A 81 0.11 21.90 -13.77
N SER A 82 -0.23 20.78 -13.15
CA SER A 82 -1.62 20.35 -13.00
C SER A 82 -1.93 19.85 -11.61
N GLU A 83 -3.17 20.03 -11.22
CA GLU A 83 -3.73 19.46 -10.00
C GLU A 83 -4.95 18.61 -10.40
N THR A 84 -5.13 17.46 -9.76
CA THR A 84 -6.28 16.59 -10.01
C THR A 84 -7.20 16.56 -8.80
N SER A 85 -8.43 16.13 -8.98
CA SER A 85 -9.44 16.09 -7.92
C SER A 85 -9.08 15.12 -6.80
N THR A 86 -8.24 14.11 -7.08
CA THR A 86 -7.81 13.10 -6.11
C THR A 86 -6.32 13.20 -5.76
N ASP A 87 -5.61 14.22 -6.29
CA ASP A 87 -4.16 14.39 -6.19
C ASP A 87 -3.37 13.19 -6.74
N ASP A 88 -3.96 12.45 -7.69
CA ASP A 88 -3.35 11.31 -8.38
C ASP A 88 -3.81 11.24 -9.83
N THR A 89 -3.42 10.18 -10.54
CA THR A 89 -3.74 10.01 -11.96
C THR A 89 -5.17 9.56 -12.25
N GLU A 90 -5.96 9.20 -11.25
CA GLU A 90 -7.36 8.79 -11.42
C GLU A 90 -8.32 9.97 -11.40
N GLY A 91 -7.93 11.10 -10.79
CA GLY A 91 -8.77 12.28 -10.69
C GLY A 91 -8.76 13.14 -11.94
N GLU A 92 -9.80 13.97 -12.10
CA GLU A 92 -9.86 14.97 -13.14
C GLU A 92 -8.90 16.12 -12.87
N VAL A 93 -8.33 16.69 -13.94
CA VAL A 93 -7.49 17.87 -13.81
C VAL A 93 -8.35 19.06 -13.41
N THR A 94 -8.09 19.63 -12.23
CA THR A 94 -8.86 20.75 -11.68
C THR A 94 -8.12 22.08 -11.80
N ARG A 95 -6.77 22.06 -11.89
CA ARG A 95 -5.93 23.24 -11.99
C ARG A 95 -4.72 22.97 -12.85
N GLN A 96 -4.26 23.97 -13.55
CA GLN A 96 -3.02 23.94 -14.33
C GLN A 96 -2.21 25.19 -14.09
N SER A 97 -0.90 25.06 -14.14
CA SER A 97 0.03 26.19 -13.98
C SER A 97 1.33 25.94 -14.76
N ASP A 98 1.91 26.99 -15.30
CA ASP A 98 3.23 26.93 -15.94
C ASP A 98 4.38 27.10 -14.96
N ARG A 99 4.07 27.33 -13.70
CA ARG A 99 5.10 27.50 -12.66
C ARG A 99 5.77 26.16 -12.35
N ARG A 100 7.05 26.22 -12.08
CA ARG A 100 7.84 25.05 -11.70
C ARG A 100 8.58 25.33 -10.39
N PRO A 101 8.64 24.37 -9.45
CA PRO A 101 9.34 24.56 -8.20
C PRO A 101 10.87 24.54 -8.41
N SER A 102 11.58 25.23 -7.53
CA SER A 102 13.01 25.09 -7.38
C SER A 102 13.35 23.89 -6.49
N ASP A 103 14.63 23.52 -6.42
CA ASP A 103 15.08 22.47 -5.51
C ASP A 103 14.78 22.82 -4.05
N ASP A 104 14.88 24.09 -3.67
CA ASP A 104 14.53 24.54 -2.32
C ASP A 104 13.05 24.35 -2.01
N ASP A 105 12.17 24.62 -3.00
CA ASP A 105 10.73 24.38 -2.84
C ASP A 105 10.45 22.89 -2.64
N LEU A 106 11.15 22.02 -3.38
CA LEU A 106 11.00 20.58 -3.27
C LEU A 106 11.39 20.05 -1.89
N SER A 107 12.37 20.66 -1.24
CA SER A 107 12.80 20.27 0.10
C SER A 107 11.73 20.49 1.16
N LEU A 108 10.71 21.29 0.88
CA LEU A 108 9.59 21.59 1.79
C LEU A 108 8.39 20.66 1.61
N ILE A 109 8.44 19.72 0.66
CA ILE A 109 7.34 18.78 0.43
C ILE A 109 7.31 17.74 1.55
N HIS A 110 6.15 17.56 2.14
CA HIS A 110 5.87 16.53 3.13
C HIS A 110 5.02 15.41 2.52
N ILE A 111 5.44 14.18 2.78
CA ILE A 111 4.77 12.98 2.30
C ILE A 111 4.21 12.17 3.48
#